data_ebc19a98c642b741915597d33340f128
#
_entry.id   ebc19a98c642b741915597d33340f128
#
_cell.length_a   1.000
_cell.length_b   1.000
_cell.length_c   1.000
_cell.angle_alpha   90.00
_cell.angle_beta   90.00
_cell.angle_gamma   90.00
#
_symmetry.space_group_name_H-M   'P 1'
#
loop_
_entity.id
_entity.type
_entity.pdbx_description
1 polymer ?
#
loop_
_entity_poly.entity_id
_entity_poly.type
_entity_poly.pdbx_seq_one_letter_code
_entity_poly.pdbx_strand_id
1 'polypeptide(L)'
;MMHDVRMDHFSLTSHFSPAEISALRLSGEINQDHDLWDEVQNWRTRSRKILQQERHPVVLTGISAVWALGLCKEPNKHTASTVTVRRIRRAVHHNLDIEERTLASTDVWLESTSGITSPLRTIIDLLRSGHVNDQLVQGLCRNVMSAYEISQETVLRRLNNMISVPNKRTALRRAQELYI
;
A
#
# COMPACT_ATOMS: atom_id res chain seq x y z
N MET A 1 29.95 12.05 -7.61
CA MET A 1 29.05 12.29 -8.76
C MET A 1 28.15 11.06 -8.88
N MET A 2 27.01 11.06 -8.21
CA MET A 2 26.02 9.99 -8.30
C MET A 2 25.05 10.37 -9.43
N HIS A 3 25.01 9.56 -10.48
CA HIS A 3 24.00 9.68 -11.52
C HIS A 3 22.65 9.24 -10.95
N ASP A 4 21.78 10.22 -10.82
CA ASP A 4 20.34 10.05 -10.57
C ASP A 4 19.72 9.41 -11.82
N VAL A 5 19.57 8.09 -11.80
CA VAL A 5 18.79 7.37 -12.84
C VAL A 5 17.32 7.56 -12.48
N ARG A 6 16.78 8.73 -12.88
CA ARG A 6 15.34 8.89 -13.03
C ARG A 6 14.88 7.86 -14.06
N MET A 7 14.17 6.84 -13.63
CA MET A 7 13.31 6.10 -14.54
C MET A 7 12.24 7.08 -15.02
N ASP A 8 12.42 7.57 -16.25
CA ASP A 8 11.41 8.35 -16.94
C ASP A 8 10.18 7.47 -17.10
N HIS A 9 9.15 7.74 -16.29
CA HIS A 9 7.83 7.17 -16.52
C HIS A 9 7.35 7.67 -17.89
N PHE A 10 7.37 6.77 -18.85
CA PHE A 10 6.84 7.01 -20.17
C PHE A 10 5.32 7.15 -20.07
N SER A 11 4.85 8.39 -19.96
CA SER A 11 3.42 8.68 -19.96
C SER A 11 2.98 8.89 -21.41
N LEU A 12 2.08 8.04 -21.91
CA LEU A 12 1.50 8.18 -23.24
C LEU A 12 0.80 9.55 -23.42
N THR A 13 0.23 10.09 -22.33
CA THR A 13 -0.44 11.39 -22.33
C THR A 13 0.50 12.58 -22.56
N SER A 14 1.81 12.40 -22.36
CA SER A 14 2.81 13.44 -22.63
C SER A 14 3.23 13.53 -24.11
N HIS A 15 2.93 12.51 -24.93
CA HIS A 15 3.38 12.40 -26.32
C HIS A 15 2.25 12.32 -27.32
N PHE A 16 1.03 11.96 -26.90
CA PHE A 16 -0.13 11.78 -27.77
C PHE A 16 -1.32 12.62 -27.29
N SER A 17 -2.07 13.18 -28.21
CA SER A 17 -3.35 13.83 -27.90
C SER A 17 -4.41 12.80 -27.49
N PRO A 18 -5.48 13.20 -26.77
CA PRO A 18 -6.58 12.30 -26.41
C PRO A 18 -7.22 11.59 -27.61
N ALA A 19 -7.26 12.22 -28.78
CA ALA A 19 -7.79 11.64 -30.01
C ALA A 19 -6.87 10.55 -30.57
N GLU A 20 -5.56 10.76 -30.55
CA GLU A 20 -4.55 9.77 -30.97
C GLU A 20 -4.54 8.57 -30.04
N ILE A 21 -4.63 8.78 -28.74
CA ILE A 21 -4.75 7.70 -27.75
C ILE A 21 -6.01 6.88 -28.03
N SER A 22 -7.15 7.53 -28.31
CA SER A 22 -8.39 6.83 -28.66
C SER A 22 -8.27 6.03 -29.96
N ALA A 23 -7.58 6.55 -30.96
CA ALA A 23 -7.34 5.86 -32.22
C ALA A 23 -6.44 4.64 -32.04
N LEU A 24 -5.35 4.75 -31.26
CA LEU A 24 -4.44 3.66 -30.95
C LEU A 24 -5.11 2.55 -30.12
N ARG A 25 -6.10 2.89 -29.28
CA ARG A 25 -6.94 1.92 -28.57
C ARG A 25 -7.87 1.16 -29.52
N LEU A 26 -8.49 1.86 -30.47
CA LEU A 26 -9.39 1.25 -31.44
C LEU A 26 -8.65 0.35 -32.44
N SER A 27 -7.39 0.67 -32.76
CA SER A 27 -6.54 -0.15 -33.62
C SER A 27 -5.95 -1.37 -32.91
N GLY A 28 -6.08 -1.44 -31.56
CA GLY A 28 -5.50 -2.50 -30.75
C GLY A 28 -3.97 -2.40 -30.55
N GLU A 29 -3.37 -1.27 -30.95
CA GLU A 29 -1.94 -1.01 -30.77
C GLU A 29 -1.59 -0.67 -29.31
N ILE A 30 -2.59 -0.14 -28.57
CA ILE A 30 -2.48 0.07 -27.11
C ILE A 30 -3.56 -0.76 -26.44
N ASN A 31 -3.16 -1.58 -25.48
CA ASN A 31 -4.10 -2.35 -24.67
C ASN A 31 -4.94 -1.37 -23.84
N GLN A 32 -6.28 -1.52 -23.83
CA GLN A 32 -7.20 -0.64 -23.09
C GLN A 32 -6.84 -0.49 -21.60
N ASP A 33 -6.09 -1.43 -21.07
CA ASP A 33 -5.65 -1.44 -19.69
C ASP A 33 -4.41 -0.55 -19.41
N HIS A 34 -3.60 -0.19 -20.42
CA HIS A 34 -2.31 0.45 -20.19
C HIS A 34 -2.40 1.93 -19.77
N ASP A 35 -3.38 2.68 -20.28
CA ASP A 35 -3.56 4.10 -19.95
C ASP A 35 -4.38 4.34 -18.67
N LEU A 36 -5.22 3.37 -18.32
CA LEU A 36 -5.84 3.31 -16.98
C LEU A 36 -4.80 2.98 -15.91
N TRP A 37 -3.65 2.40 -16.30
CA TRP A 37 -2.62 1.95 -15.37
C TRP A 37 -1.89 3.11 -14.69
N ASP A 38 -1.60 4.21 -15.35
CA ASP A 38 -0.90 5.34 -14.74
C ASP A 38 -1.78 6.12 -13.75
N GLU A 39 -3.07 6.28 -14.03
CA GLU A 39 -4.01 6.87 -13.06
C GLU A 39 -4.44 5.87 -11.97
N VAL A 40 -4.60 4.59 -12.31
CA VAL A 40 -5.03 3.53 -11.38
C VAL A 40 -3.86 3.03 -10.51
N GLN A 41 -2.60 3.22 -10.92
CA GLN A 41 -1.44 2.78 -10.14
C GLN A 41 -1.07 3.70 -8.98
N ASN A 42 -1.55 4.93 -8.97
CA ASN A 42 -1.27 5.82 -7.86
C ASN A 42 -2.06 5.39 -6.61
N TRP A 43 -1.35 5.15 -5.50
CA TRP A 43 -1.96 4.79 -4.22
C TRP A 43 -3.09 5.75 -3.80
N ARG A 44 -3.02 7.02 -4.21
CA ARG A 44 -4.04 8.04 -3.95
C ARG A 44 -5.37 7.68 -4.57
N THR A 45 -5.37 7.34 -5.85
CA THR A 45 -6.58 6.96 -6.59
C THR A 45 -7.17 5.67 -6.05
N ARG A 46 -6.33 4.65 -5.78
CA ARG A 46 -6.79 3.37 -5.23
C ARG A 46 -7.35 3.52 -3.82
N SER A 47 -6.67 4.22 -2.92
CA SER A 47 -7.17 4.45 -1.57
C SER A 47 -8.46 5.26 -1.56
N ARG A 48 -8.55 6.30 -2.39
CA ARG A 48 -9.76 7.12 -2.53
C ARG A 48 -10.95 6.29 -3.03
N LYS A 49 -10.76 5.43 -4.03
CA LYS A 49 -11.82 4.53 -4.55
C LYS A 49 -12.45 3.69 -3.46
N ILE A 50 -11.65 3.15 -2.55
CA ILE A 50 -12.14 2.31 -1.45
C ILE A 50 -12.70 3.13 -0.29
N LEU A 51 -12.07 4.26 0.03
CA LEU A 51 -12.36 5.04 1.23
C LEU A 51 -13.24 6.27 0.97
N GLN A 52 -13.79 6.43 -0.24
CA GLN A 52 -14.56 7.63 -0.65
C GLN A 52 -15.81 7.92 0.19
N GLN A 53 -16.35 6.92 0.88
CA GLN A 53 -17.53 7.06 1.72
C GLN A 53 -17.18 7.42 3.17
N GLU A 54 -15.88 7.38 3.52
CA GLU A 54 -15.43 7.67 4.88
C GLU A 54 -15.35 9.18 5.11
N ARG A 55 -16.01 9.63 6.18
CA ARG A 55 -16.04 11.05 6.56
C ARG A 55 -14.86 11.47 7.44
N HIS A 56 -14.09 10.52 7.92
CA HIS A 56 -12.95 10.72 8.80
C HIS A 56 -11.68 10.22 8.14
N PRO A 57 -10.49 10.72 8.52
CA PRO A 57 -9.23 10.22 8.01
C PRO A 57 -9.06 8.72 8.29
N VAL A 58 -9.01 7.93 7.22
CA VAL A 58 -8.84 6.49 7.23
C VAL A 58 -7.75 6.10 6.24
N VAL A 59 -6.93 5.13 6.60
CA VAL A 59 -5.85 4.63 5.76
C VAL A 59 -5.96 3.13 5.57
N LEU A 60 -5.73 2.66 4.34
CA LEU A 60 -5.62 1.23 4.05
C LEU A 60 -4.38 0.67 4.74
N THR A 61 -4.49 -0.55 5.27
CA THR A 61 -3.44 -1.23 6.03
C THR A 61 -3.15 -2.62 5.47
N GLY A 62 -2.01 -3.22 5.85
CA GLY A 62 -1.68 -4.59 5.51
C GLY A 62 -1.73 -4.87 4.01
N ILE A 63 -2.41 -5.95 3.59
CA ILE A 63 -2.50 -6.35 2.17
C ILE A 63 -3.17 -5.26 1.32
N SER A 64 -4.15 -4.55 1.87
CA SER A 64 -4.82 -3.46 1.16
C SER A 64 -3.90 -2.28 0.86
N ALA A 65 -2.95 -1.98 1.75
CA ALA A 65 -1.92 -0.99 1.48
C ALA A 65 -0.94 -1.49 0.39
N VAL A 66 -0.53 -2.75 0.42
CA VAL A 66 0.33 -3.35 -0.64
C VAL A 66 -0.35 -3.29 -2.00
N TRP A 67 -1.65 -3.60 -2.06
CA TRP A 67 -2.44 -3.45 -3.29
C TRP A 67 -2.51 -1.99 -3.76
N ALA A 68 -2.77 -1.08 -2.86
CA ALA A 68 -2.81 0.35 -3.21
C ALA A 68 -1.45 0.83 -3.74
N LEU A 69 -0.33 0.30 -3.25
CA LEU A 69 1.02 0.54 -3.77
C LEU A 69 1.28 -0.13 -5.14
N GLY A 70 0.36 -0.95 -5.66
CA GLY A 70 0.53 -1.64 -6.94
C GLY A 70 1.35 -2.92 -6.88
N LEU A 71 1.62 -3.45 -5.68
CA LEU A 71 2.56 -4.54 -5.46
C LEU A 71 1.91 -5.92 -5.26
N CYS A 72 0.58 -5.99 -5.28
CA CYS A 72 -0.17 -7.25 -5.27
C CYS A 72 -1.55 -7.09 -5.92
N LYS A 73 -2.24 -8.21 -6.14
CA LYS A 73 -3.64 -8.22 -6.60
C LYS A 73 -4.58 -7.64 -5.55
N GLU A 74 -5.71 -7.09 -6.00
CA GLU A 74 -6.78 -6.57 -5.14
C GLU A 74 -7.28 -7.68 -4.19
N PRO A 75 -7.32 -7.44 -2.87
CA PRO A 75 -7.85 -8.40 -1.93
C PRO A 75 -9.39 -8.44 -2.01
N ASN A 76 -9.98 -9.60 -1.74
CA ASN A 76 -11.45 -9.75 -1.69
C ASN A 76 -12.10 -8.86 -0.62
N LYS A 77 -11.37 -8.55 0.43
CA LYS A 77 -11.79 -7.69 1.53
C LYS A 77 -10.67 -6.76 1.93
N HIS A 78 -10.98 -5.47 1.98
CA HIS A 78 -10.02 -4.45 2.38
C HIS A 78 -9.95 -4.31 3.90
N THR A 79 -8.75 -3.96 4.37
CA THR A 79 -8.49 -3.57 5.76
C THR A 79 -8.00 -2.13 5.81
N ALA A 80 -8.52 -1.40 6.76
CA ALA A 80 -8.15 -0.01 6.98
C ALA A 80 -8.05 0.30 8.47
N SER A 81 -7.48 1.44 8.80
CA SER A 81 -7.40 1.95 10.16
C SER A 81 -7.74 3.42 10.23
N THR A 82 -8.36 3.83 11.33
CA THR A 82 -8.56 5.24 11.61
C THR A 82 -7.24 5.88 12.01
N VAL A 83 -7.02 7.12 11.58
CA VAL A 83 -5.82 7.91 11.96
C VAL A 83 -6.06 8.63 13.29
N THR A 84 -7.30 8.86 13.67
CA THR A 84 -7.69 9.57 14.90
C THR A 84 -8.30 8.62 15.93
N VAL A 85 -8.04 8.88 17.22
CA VAL A 85 -8.49 8.06 18.37
C VAL A 85 -10.01 8.08 18.59
N ARG A 86 -10.80 8.69 17.72
CA ARG A 86 -12.27 8.71 17.85
C ARG A 86 -12.86 7.35 17.46
N ARG A 87 -13.59 6.74 18.39
CA ARG A 87 -14.47 5.60 18.09
C ARG A 87 -15.39 5.96 16.93
N ILE A 88 -15.08 5.43 15.76
CA ILE A 88 -15.97 5.49 14.61
C ILE A 88 -17.02 4.41 14.85
N ARG A 89 -18.31 4.78 14.87
CA ARG A 89 -19.38 3.78 14.78
C ARG A 89 -19.11 2.98 13.51
N ARG A 90 -18.85 1.68 13.65
CA ARG A 90 -18.62 0.77 12.53
C ARG A 90 -19.77 0.92 11.54
N ALA A 91 -19.53 1.64 10.45
CA ALA A 91 -20.36 1.47 9.27
C ALA A 91 -20.08 0.05 8.78
N VAL A 92 -21.11 -0.75 8.63
CA VAL A 92 -21.00 -2.11 8.11
C VAL A 92 -20.76 -1.99 6.62
N HIS A 93 -19.48 -1.92 6.22
CA HIS A 93 -19.10 -2.02 4.82
C HIS A 93 -18.83 -3.49 4.51
N HIS A 94 -19.55 -4.06 3.55
CA HIS A 94 -19.42 -5.48 3.19
C HIS A 94 -17.99 -5.88 2.81
N ASN A 95 -17.20 -4.95 2.24
CA ASN A 95 -15.87 -5.23 1.72
C ASN A 95 -14.73 -4.48 2.43
N LEU A 96 -15.00 -3.80 3.57
CA LEU A 96 -14.00 -2.99 4.28
C LEU A 96 -14.10 -3.25 5.78
N ASP A 97 -13.00 -3.73 6.38
CA ASP A 97 -12.82 -3.82 7.84
C ASP A 97 -12.02 -2.63 8.31
N ILE A 98 -12.59 -1.84 9.19
CA ILE A 98 -11.90 -0.70 9.81
C ILE A 98 -11.53 -1.07 11.25
N GLU A 99 -10.24 -1.02 11.54
CA GLU A 99 -9.70 -1.23 12.88
C GLU A 99 -9.29 0.11 13.50
N GLU A 100 -9.43 0.21 14.81
CA GLU A 100 -8.90 1.35 15.57
C GLU A 100 -7.44 1.07 15.94
N ARG A 101 -6.50 1.82 15.38
CA ARG A 101 -5.08 1.73 15.72
C ARG A 101 -4.49 3.12 15.91
N THR A 102 -3.56 3.24 16.83
CA THR A 102 -2.75 4.45 16.95
C THR A 102 -1.67 4.41 15.87
N LEU A 103 -1.73 5.36 14.94
CA LEU A 103 -0.76 5.56 13.87
C LEU A 103 -0.06 6.91 14.06
N ALA A 104 1.27 6.89 14.00
CA ALA A 104 2.04 8.14 13.98
C ALA A 104 1.91 8.80 12.59
N SER A 105 2.12 10.10 12.52
CA SER A 105 2.10 10.82 11.23
C SER A 105 3.13 10.29 10.23
N THR A 106 4.26 9.79 10.70
CA THR A 106 5.29 9.14 9.88
C THR A 106 4.91 7.74 9.38
N ASP A 107 3.88 7.13 9.98
CA ASP A 107 3.41 5.80 9.63
C ASP A 107 2.34 5.83 8.52
N VAL A 108 1.93 7.01 8.07
CA VAL A 108 0.83 7.16 7.10
C VAL A 108 1.19 8.09 5.96
N TRP A 109 0.71 7.77 4.77
CA TRP A 109 0.61 8.66 3.63
C TRP A 109 -0.85 9.00 3.44
N LEU A 110 -1.21 10.24 3.74
CA LEU A 110 -2.59 10.71 3.75
C LEU A 110 -2.77 11.83 2.72
N GLU A 111 -3.85 11.75 1.96
CA GLU A 111 -4.34 12.80 1.10
C GLU A 111 -5.80 13.09 1.46
N SER A 112 -6.06 14.27 2.02
CA SER A 112 -7.38 14.62 2.58
C SER A 112 -7.84 13.62 3.65
N THR A 113 -8.89 12.84 3.39
CA THR A 113 -9.44 11.84 4.32
C THR A 113 -9.06 10.41 3.99
N SER A 114 -8.35 10.17 2.88
CA SER A 114 -7.99 8.84 2.38
C SER A 114 -6.49 8.66 2.30
N GLY A 115 -6.00 7.46 2.58
CA GLY A 115 -4.58 7.18 2.49
C GLY A 115 -4.21 5.73 2.65
N ILE A 116 -2.93 5.51 2.88
CA ILE A 116 -2.34 4.19 3.14
C ILE A 116 -1.34 4.27 4.28
N THR A 117 -1.01 3.15 4.89
CA THR A 117 0.18 3.06 5.73
C THR A 117 1.44 3.24 4.88
N SER A 118 2.45 3.94 5.42
CA SER A 118 3.77 4.08 4.75
C SER A 118 4.37 2.70 4.47
N PRO A 119 5.25 2.55 3.46
CA PRO A 119 5.83 1.25 3.09
C PRO A 119 6.45 0.50 4.27
N LEU A 120 7.25 1.17 5.10
CA LEU A 120 7.84 0.55 6.28
C LEU A 120 6.77 0.11 7.29
N ARG A 121 5.75 0.94 7.52
CA ARG A 121 4.64 0.58 8.41
C ARG A 121 3.84 -0.60 7.85
N THR A 122 3.59 -0.63 6.56
CA THR A 122 2.91 -1.73 5.86
C THR A 122 3.65 -3.05 6.08
N ILE A 123 4.98 -3.08 5.93
CA ILE A 123 5.81 -4.26 6.23
C ILE A 123 5.62 -4.70 7.69
N ILE A 124 5.68 -3.78 8.64
CA ILE A 124 5.51 -4.07 10.06
C ILE A 124 4.13 -4.68 10.35
N ASP A 125 3.06 -4.14 9.76
CA ASP A 125 1.71 -4.65 9.96
C ASP A 125 1.52 -6.04 9.35
N LEU A 126 2.10 -6.32 8.17
CA LEU A 126 2.12 -7.64 7.55
C LEU A 126 2.85 -8.66 8.42
N LEU A 127 4.06 -8.35 8.88
CA LEU A 127 4.87 -9.24 9.71
C LEU A 127 4.15 -9.61 11.02
N ARG A 128 3.35 -8.70 11.57
CA ARG A 128 2.56 -8.89 12.80
C ARG A 128 1.21 -9.55 12.57
N SER A 129 0.79 -9.75 11.33
CA SER A 129 -0.50 -10.39 11.03
C SER A 129 -0.52 -11.83 11.54
N GLY A 130 -1.52 -12.16 12.36
CA GLY A 130 -1.73 -13.53 12.87
C GLY A 130 -2.52 -14.43 11.93
N HIS A 131 -3.17 -13.87 10.93
CA HIS A 131 -4.15 -14.59 10.10
C HIS A 131 -3.67 -14.85 8.67
N VAL A 132 -2.46 -14.40 8.31
CA VAL A 132 -1.91 -14.52 6.96
C VAL A 132 -0.80 -15.57 6.95
N ASN A 133 -0.78 -16.42 5.93
CA ASN A 133 0.25 -17.43 5.73
C ASN A 133 1.64 -16.79 5.64
N ASP A 134 2.64 -17.43 6.28
CA ASP A 134 4.01 -16.91 6.36
C ASP A 134 4.64 -16.69 4.98
N GLN A 135 4.43 -17.59 4.02
CA GLN A 135 4.98 -17.45 2.67
C GLN A 135 4.40 -16.22 1.95
N LEU A 136 3.08 -16.00 2.09
CA LEU A 136 2.43 -14.82 1.51
C LEU A 136 2.96 -13.54 2.15
N VAL A 137 3.07 -13.51 3.49
CA VAL A 137 3.64 -12.36 4.21
C VAL A 137 5.04 -12.05 3.73
N GLN A 138 5.91 -13.05 3.64
CA GLN A 138 7.29 -12.89 3.18
C GLN A 138 7.36 -12.36 1.74
N GLY A 139 6.55 -12.93 0.82
CA GLY A 139 6.48 -12.46 -0.57
C GLY A 139 6.05 -11.00 -0.66
N LEU A 140 4.97 -10.61 0.03
CA LEU A 140 4.48 -9.24 0.04
C LEU A 140 5.51 -8.27 0.67
N CYS A 141 6.14 -8.67 1.77
CA CYS A 141 7.19 -7.85 2.39
C CYS A 141 8.37 -7.62 1.44
N ARG A 142 8.87 -8.67 0.75
CA ARG A 142 9.96 -8.53 -0.22
C ARG A 142 9.59 -7.58 -1.36
N ASN A 143 8.36 -7.67 -1.89
CA ASN A 143 7.89 -6.78 -2.94
C ASN A 143 7.94 -5.30 -2.48
N VAL A 144 7.45 -5.00 -1.25
CA VAL A 144 7.48 -3.66 -0.71
C VAL A 144 8.92 -3.21 -0.41
N MET A 145 9.75 -4.08 0.17
CA MET A 145 11.15 -3.78 0.47
C MET A 145 11.95 -3.45 -0.79
N SER A 146 11.78 -4.24 -1.85
CA SER A 146 12.44 -4.02 -3.14
C SER A 146 11.97 -2.73 -3.80
N ALA A 147 10.65 -2.47 -3.85
CA ALA A 147 10.09 -1.30 -4.51
C ALA A 147 10.46 0.04 -3.81
N TYR A 148 10.73 0.00 -2.51
CA TYR A 148 11.01 1.19 -1.69
C TYR A 148 12.41 1.19 -1.07
N GLU A 149 13.29 0.30 -1.51
CA GLU A 149 14.69 0.19 -1.06
C GLU A 149 14.83 0.10 0.48
N ILE A 150 13.91 -0.63 1.11
CA ILE A 150 13.89 -0.79 2.57
C ILE A 150 14.72 -2.02 2.95
N SER A 151 15.81 -1.80 3.70
CA SER A 151 16.66 -2.90 4.16
C SER A 151 16.02 -3.71 5.29
N GLN A 152 16.38 -5.00 5.38
CA GLN A 152 15.99 -5.87 6.50
C GLN A 152 16.40 -5.27 7.85
N GLU A 153 17.59 -4.65 7.93
CA GLU A 153 18.06 -4.00 9.15
C GLU A 153 17.12 -2.88 9.60
N THR A 154 16.61 -2.07 8.66
CA THR A 154 15.63 -1.01 8.96
C THR A 154 14.34 -1.58 9.53
N VAL A 155 13.86 -2.70 8.98
CA VAL A 155 12.66 -3.42 9.48
C VAL A 155 12.91 -3.95 10.89
N LEU A 156 14.02 -4.65 11.11
CA LEU A 156 14.40 -5.20 12.43
C LEU A 156 14.57 -4.10 13.47
N ARG A 157 15.25 -3.00 13.14
CA ARG A 157 15.41 -1.84 14.02
C ARG A 157 14.06 -1.25 14.41
N ARG A 158 13.14 -1.08 13.45
CA ARG A 158 11.79 -0.58 13.71
C ARG A 158 11.03 -1.52 14.66
N LEU A 159 11.05 -2.83 14.42
CA LEU A 159 10.40 -3.83 15.28
C LEU A 159 10.97 -3.83 16.69
N ASN A 160 12.30 -3.77 16.84
CA ASN A 160 12.95 -3.74 18.16
C ASN A 160 12.54 -2.53 18.99
N ASN A 161 12.40 -1.37 18.35
CA ASN A 161 12.01 -0.12 19.02
C ASN A 161 10.52 -0.06 19.39
N MET A 162 9.69 -1.01 18.95
CA MET A 162 8.29 -1.08 19.34
C MET A 162 8.14 -1.71 20.73
N ILE A 163 7.45 -1.03 21.62
CA ILE A 163 7.21 -1.48 23.00
C ILE A 163 5.79 -2.06 23.10
N SER A 164 5.66 -3.22 23.74
CA SER A 164 4.38 -3.84 24.12
C SER A 164 3.36 -3.98 22.97
N VAL A 165 3.84 -4.38 21.77
CA VAL A 165 2.96 -4.59 20.62
C VAL A 165 2.62 -6.07 20.45
N PRO A 166 1.36 -6.41 20.12
CA PRO A 166 0.96 -7.78 19.85
C PRO A 166 1.78 -8.43 18.72
N ASN A 167 2.02 -9.72 18.82
CA ASN A 167 2.72 -10.55 17.81
C ASN A 167 4.18 -10.10 17.49
N LYS A 168 4.83 -9.32 18.36
CA LYS A 168 6.21 -8.85 18.13
C LYS A 168 7.20 -10.00 17.90
N ARG A 169 7.11 -11.10 18.67
CA ARG A 169 8.01 -12.26 18.53
C ARG A 169 7.86 -12.91 17.16
N THR A 170 6.63 -13.11 16.71
CA THR A 170 6.34 -13.66 15.38
C THR A 170 6.87 -12.73 14.28
N ALA A 171 6.66 -11.42 14.42
CA ALA A 171 7.16 -10.44 13.45
C ALA A 171 8.69 -10.42 13.37
N LEU A 172 9.39 -10.52 14.49
CA LEU A 172 10.86 -10.58 14.51
C LEU A 172 11.38 -11.85 13.84
N ARG A 173 10.78 -13.03 14.11
CA ARG A 173 11.14 -14.28 13.42
C ARG A 173 10.96 -14.14 11.91
N ARG A 174 9.78 -13.68 11.45
CA ARG A 174 9.49 -13.47 10.03
C ARG A 174 10.44 -12.46 9.38
N ALA A 175 10.79 -11.38 10.11
CA ALA A 175 11.71 -10.38 9.61
C ALA A 175 13.15 -10.92 9.43
N GLN A 176 13.58 -11.84 10.32
CA GLN A 176 14.88 -12.52 10.19
C GLN A 176 14.95 -13.44 8.98
N GLU A 177 13.81 -13.95 8.51
CA GLU A 177 13.69 -14.82 7.33
C GLU A 177 13.53 -14.02 6.01
N LEU A 178 13.48 -12.68 6.06
CA LEU A 178 13.42 -11.82 4.88
C LEU A 178 14.82 -11.64 4.29
N TYR A 179 15.25 -12.61 3.46
CA TYR A 179 16.43 -12.43 2.63
C TYR A 179 16.03 -11.77 1.30
N ILE A 180 16.76 -10.76 0.90
CA ILE A 180 16.66 -10.09 -0.39
C ILE A 180 17.91 -10.45 -1.20
#